data_e9fdf83bb5d4069d813bb85ce6003672
#
_entry.id   e9fdf83bb5d4069d813bb85ce6003672
#
_cell.length_a   1.000
_cell.length_b   1.000
_cell.length_c   1.000
_cell.angle_alpha   90.00
_cell.angle_beta   90.00
_cell.angle_gamma   90.00
#
_symmetry.space_group_name_H-M   'P 1'
#
loop_
_entity.id
_entity.type
_entity.pdbx_description
1 polymer ?
#
loop_
_entity_poly.entity_id
_entity_poly.type
_entity_poly.pdbx_seq_one_letter_code
_entity_poly.pdbx_strand_id
1 'polypeptide(L)'
;MLQKYDVLIHQKELRIQNDVKDETMYIGKTALNIILSNLISNAINYTYEKGMIQIGIEQDYFYIQNKQDPTQPKGNGLGLYIVRNLLDNYKMKYKVIEGEDFIFKIQFKQQVF
;
A
#
# COMPACT_ATOMS: atom_id res chain seq x y z
N MET A 1 -11.15 -5.88 -3.69
CA MET A 1 -10.33 -5.58 -2.52
C MET A 1 -10.69 -4.25 -1.85
N LEU A 2 -10.81 -3.17 -2.62
CA LEU A 2 -11.15 -1.87 -2.02
C LEU A 2 -12.58 -1.82 -1.47
N GLN A 3 -13.44 -2.75 -1.88
CA GLN A 3 -14.85 -2.77 -1.50
C GLN A 3 -15.08 -2.81 0.00
N LYS A 4 -14.24 -3.54 0.74
CA LYS A 4 -14.40 -3.62 2.19
C LYS A 4 -14.05 -2.32 2.91
N TYR A 5 -13.44 -1.36 2.21
CA TYR A 5 -13.08 -0.05 2.74
C TYR A 5 -14.01 1.06 2.27
N ASP A 6 -15.05 0.73 1.50
CA ASP A 6 -15.92 1.74 0.88
C ASP A 6 -16.52 2.72 1.89
N VAL A 7 -16.93 2.22 3.06
CA VAL A 7 -17.51 3.08 4.09
C VAL A 7 -16.49 4.12 4.57
N LEU A 8 -15.26 3.68 4.85
CA LEU A 8 -14.21 4.58 5.34
C LEU A 8 -13.78 5.57 4.27
N ILE A 9 -13.67 5.12 3.04
CA ILE A 9 -13.31 5.96 1.90
C ILE A 9 -14.37 7.05 1.72
N HIS A 10 -15.64 6.66 1.80
CA HIS A 10 -16.75 7.59 1.64
C HIS A 10 -16.83 8.59 2.78
N GLN A 11 -16.69 8.13 4.02
CA GLN A 11 -16.72 8.99 5.21
C GLN A 11 -15.62 10.06 5.17
N LYS A 12 -14.45 9.71 4.68
CA LYS A 12 -13.29 10.59 4.60
C LYS A 12 -13.24 11.35 3.27
N GLU A 13 -14.17 11.07 2.38
CA GLU A 13 -14.27 11.67 1.04
C GLU A 13 -12.98 11.51 0.24
N LEU A 14 -12.34 10.34 0.33
CA LEU A 14 -11.10 10.06 -0.37
C LEU A 14 -11.35 9.77 -1.84
N ARG A 15 -10.40 10.19 -2.68
CA ARG A 15 -10.35 9.81 -4.08
C ARG A 15 -9.32 8.71 -4.23
N ILE A 16 -9.69 7.67 -4.97
CA ILE A 16 -8.80 6.54 -5.23
C ILE A 16 -8.52 6.52 -6.72
N GLN A 17 -7.25 6.67 -7.08
CA GLN A 17 -6.79 6.46 -8.44
C GLN A 17 -6.17 5.09 -8.51
N ASN A 18 -6.84 4.16 -9.20
CA ASN A 18 -6.41 2.78 -9.29
C ASN A 18 -5.98 2.47 -10.72
N ASP A 19 -4.67 2.44 -10.94
CA ASP A 19 -4.06 2.16 -12.23
C ASP A 19 -3.38 0.78 -12.24
N VAL A 20 -3.89 -0.15 -11.45
CA VAL A 20 -3.35 -1.51 -11.38
C VAL A 20 -3.81 -2.30 -12.61
N LYS A 21 -2.82 -2.87 -13.32
CA LYS A 21 -3.05 -3.82 -14.41
C LYS A 21 -2.90 -5.23 -13.88
N ASP A 22 -3.45 -6.19 -14.62
CA ASP A 22 -3.31 -7.60 -14.27
C ASP A 22 -1.84 -7.99 -14.32
N GLU A 23 -1.30 -8.39 -13.18
CA GLU A 23 0.08 -8.84 -13.04
C GLU A 23 0.13 -9.99 -12.04
N THR A 24 1.16 -10.81 -12.18
CA THR A 24 1.37 -11.97 -11.33
C THR A 24 2.51 -11.71 -10.36
N MET A 25 2.25 -11.93 -9.08
CA MET A 25 3.28 -11.90 -8.04
C MET A 25 3.52 -13.32 -7.52
N TYR A 26 4.78 -13.64 -7.29
CA TYR A 26 5.15 -14.95 -6.74
C TYR A 26 5.14 -14.89 -5.21
N ILE A 27 3.95 -14.83 -4.66
CA ILE A 27 3.72 -14.75 -3.22
C ILE A 27 2.41 -15.48 -2.90
N GLY A 28 2.32 -16.08 -1.75
CA GLY A 28 1.12 -16.76 -1.32
C GLY A 28 -0.08 -15.81 -1.25
N LYS A 29 -1.25 -16.30 -1.63
CA LYS A 29 -2.46 -15.49 -1.68
C LYS A 29 -2.81 -14.88 -0.33
N THR A 30 -2.69 -15.65 0.75
CA THR A 30 -2.96 -15.16 2.10
C THR A 30 -1.99 -14.05 2.49
N ALA A 31 -0.70 -14.24 2.21
CA ALA A 31 0.31 -13.23 2.50
C ALA A 31 0.05 -11.95 1.71
N LEU A 32 -0.30 -12.08 0.43
CA LEU A 32 -0.62 -10.91 -0.41
C LEU A 32 -1.82 -10.15 0.15
N ASN A 33 -2.87 -10.84 0.57
CA ASN A 33 -4.04 -10.21 1.16
C ASN A 33 -3.70 -9.45 2.44
N ILE A 34 -2.85 -10.01 3.29
CA ILE A 34 -2.41 -9.35 4.51
C ILE A 34 -1.61 -8.09 4.18
N ILE A 35 -0.68 -8.19 3.24
CA ILE A 35 0.14 -7.05 2.82
C ILE A 35 -0.73 -5.91 2.29
N LEU A 36 -1.60 -6.23 1.33
CA LEU A 36 -2.44 -5.21 0.69
C LEU A 36 -3.43 -4.59 1.67
N SER A 37 -4.02 -5.40 2.56
CA SER A 37 -4.93 -4.89 3.58
C SER A 37 -4.25 -3.90 4.51
N ASN A 38 -3.02 -4.20 4.93
CA ASN A 38 -2.28 -3.30 5.80
C ASN A 38 -1.89 -2.00 5.09
N LEU A 39 -1.44 -2.10 3.84
CA LEU A 39 -1.04 -0.91 3.07
C LEU A 39 -2.24 -0.01 2.78
N ILE A 40 -3.36 -0.59 2.37
CA ILE A 40 -4.58 0.17 2.06
C ILE A 40 -5.15 0.81 3.32
N SER A 41 -5.25 0.05 4.40
CA SER A 41 -5.74 0.54 5.68
C SER A 41 -4.87 1.69 6.19
N ASN A 42 -3.56 1.55 6.08
CA ASN A 42 -2.62 2.59 6.48
C ASN A 42 -2.82 3.87 5.65
N ALA A 43 -2.97 3.72 4.33
CA ALA A 43 -3.20 4.87 3.45
C ALA A 43 -4.51 5.59 3.79
N ILE A 44 -5.58 4.85 4.02
CA ILE A 44 -6.88 5.44 4.37
C ILE A 44 -6.79 6.20 5.68
N ASN A 45 -6.11 5.63 6.69
CA ASN A 45 -6.03 6.22 8.02
C ASN A 45 -5.19 7.50 8.04
N TYR A 46 -4.13 7.57 7.24
CA TYR A 46 -3.16 8.66 7.31
C TYR A 46 -3.27 9.70 6.20
N THR A 47 -4.15 9.48 5.21
CA THR A 47 -4.39 10.46 4.17
C THR A 47 -5.29 11.58 4.68
N TYR A 48 -5.03 12.81 4.22
CA TYR A 48 -5.92 13.94 4.51
C TYR A 48 -7.36 13.64 4.10
N GLU A 49 -8.32 14.16 4.87
CA GLU A 49 -9.71 14.21 4.44
C GLU A 49 -9.78 14.85 3.05
N LYS A 50 -10.59 14.30 2.17
CA LYS A 50 -10.70 14.72 0.76
C LYS A 50 -9.41 14.54 -0.03
N GLY A 51 -8.46 13.79 0.50
CA GLY A 51 -7.20 13.53 -0.16
C GLY A 51 -7.30 12.43 -1.21
N MET A 52 -6.17 12.13 -1.83
CA MET A 52 -6.09 11.11 -2.88
C MET A 52 -5.10 10.02 -2.51
N ILE A 53 -5.49 8.79 -2.80
CA ILE A 53 -4.62 7.62 -2.72
C ILE A 53 -4.43 7.11 -4.14
N GLN A 54 -3.19 6.94 -4.54
CA GLN A 54 -2.83 6.38 -5.84
C GLN A 54 -2.32 4.96 -5.65
N ILE A 55 -2.85 4.04 -6.45
CA ILE A 55 -2.42 2.64 -6.46
C ILE A 55 -2.12 2.31 -7.90
N GLY A 56 -0.96 1.75 -8.18
CA GLY A 56 -0.62 1.44 -9.55
C GLY A 56 0.55 0.50 -9.68
N ILE A 57 0.92 0.26 -10.94
CA ILE A 57 2.08 -0.51 -11.32
C ILE A 57 2.91 0.38 -12.24
N GLU A 58 4.18 0.54 -11.90
CA GLU A 58 5.14 1.28 -12.69
C GLU A 58 6.39 0.43 -12.84
N GLN A 59 6.72 0.07 -14.07
CA GLN A 59 7.80 -0.86 -14.36
C GLN A 59 7.56 -2.19 -13.64
N ASP A 60 8.48 -2.62 -12.80
CA ASP A 60 8.40 -3.88 -12.05
C ASP A 60 7.87 -3.70 -10.65
N TYR A 61 7.33 -2.53 -10.33
CA TYR A 61 6.89 -2.19 -8.99
C TYR A 61 5.39 -1.98 -8.93
N PHE A 62 4.77 -2.60 -7.93
CA PHE A 62 3.48 -2.19 -7.41
C PHE A 62 3.71 -1.07 -6.41
N TYR A 63 2.90 -0.02 -6.45
CA TYR A 63 3.04 1.05 -5.47
C TYR A 63 1.69 1.51 -4.94
N ILE A 64 1.73 2.02 -3.72
CA ILE A 64 0.65 2.76 -3.10
C ILE A 64 1.22 4.06 -2.58
N GLN A 65 0.56 5.17 -2.89
CA GLN A 65 1.04 6.51 -2.58
C GLN A 65 -0.08 7.36 -2.03
N ASN A 66 0.21 8.08 -0.95
CA ASN A 66 -0.74 9.01 -0.36
C ASN A 66 0.00 10.17 0.29
N LYS A 67 -0.66 11.33 0.33
CA LYS A 67 -0.14 12.47 1.06
C LYS A 67 -0.58 12.35 2.53
N GLN A 68 0.39 12.31 3.43
CA GLN A 68 0.13 12.07 4.85
C GLN A 68 -0.36 13.32 5.56
N ASP A 69 -1.39 13.16 6.38
CA ASP A 69 -1.84 14.19 7.31
C ASP A 69 -1.00 14.10 8.59
N PRO A 70 -0.13 15.08 8.87
CA PRO A 70 0.75 15.01 10.03
C PRO A 70 0.00 15.14 11.35
N THR A 71 -1.27 15.57 11.32
CA THR A 71 -2.08 15.72 12.54
C THR A 71 -2.72 14.41 12.98
N GLN A 72 -2.71 13.37 12.11
CA GLN A 72 -3.27 12.08 12.48
C GLN A 72 -2.38 11.38 13.51
N PRO A 73 -2.99 10.77 14.55
CA PRO A 73 -2.20 10.01 15.51
C PRO A 73 -1.48 8.87 14.80
N LYS A 74 -0.18 8.73 15.09
CA LYS A 74 0.57 7.60 14.57
C LYS A 74 0.13 6.34 15.28
N GLY A 75 -0.13 5.29 14.51
CA GLY A 75 -0.38 3.97 15.06
C GLY A 75 0.90 3.38 15.64
N ASN A 76 0.81 2.14 16.08
CA ASN A 76 1.93 1.45 16.70
C ASN A 76 2.96 0.90 15.69
N GLY A 77 2.75 1.12 14.40
CA GLY A 77 3.64 0.62 13.36
C GLY A 77 3.51 -0.85 13.04
N LEU A 78 2.60 -1.54 13.72
CA LEU A 78 2.47 -3.00 13.60
C LEU A 78 2.10 -3.43 12.17
N GLY A 79 1.24 -2.66 11.50
CA GLY A 79 0.83 -2.98 10.13
C GLY A 79 1.99 -3.02 9.16
N LEU A 80 2.84 -1.99 9.18
CA LEU A 80 4.03 -1.95 8.32
C LEU A 80 5.07 -2.98 8.72
N TYR A 81 5.20 -3.25 10.01
CA TYR A 81 6.09 -4.30 10.51
C TYR A 81 5.70 -5.67 9.93
N ILE A 82 4.40 -5.99 9.94
CA ILE A 82 3.88 -7.23 9.36
C ILE A 82 4.19 -7.29 7.86
N VAL A 83 3.96 -6.18 7.14
CA VAL A 83 4.22 -6.12 5.69
C VAL A 83 5.70 -6.40 5.40
N ARG A 84 6.59 -5.73 6.12
CA ARG A 84 8.04 -5.91 5.92
C ARG A 84 8.47 -7.35 6.19
N ASN A 85 7.99 -7.95 7.29
CA ASN A 85 8.31 -9.33 7.61
C ASN A 85 7.85 -10.30 6.55
N LEU A 86 6.64 -10.13 6.03
CA LEU A 86 6.13 -11.01 4.98
C LEU A 86 6.93 -10.85 3.69
N LEU A 87 7.25 -9.62 3.30
CA LEU A 87 8.07 -9.39 2.10
C LEU A 87 9.46 -9.98 2.24
N ASP A 88 10.07 -9.83 3.41
CA ASP A 88 11.39 -10.40 3.68
C ASP A 88 11.35 -11.93 3.62
N ASN A 89 10.30 -12.56 4.16
CA ASN A 89 10.14 -14.01 4.11
C ASN A 89 10.04 -14.53 2.67
N TYR A 90 9.40 -13.78 1.80
CA TYR A 90 9.27 -14.13 0.38
C TYR A 90 10.45 -13.62 -0.45
N LYS A 91 11.43 -12.99 0.20
CA LYS A 91 12.61 -12.41 -0.45
C LYS A 91 12.25 -11.40 -1.55
N MET A 92 11.17 -10.67 -1.33
CA MET A 92 10.74 -9.62 -2.24
C MET A 92 11.35 -8.29 -1.82
N LYS A 93 11.84 -7.55 -2.80
CA LYS A 93 12.41 -6.23 -2.55
C LYS A 93 11.30 -5.20 -2.47
N TYR A 94 11.49 -4.21 -1.61
CA TYR A 94 10.56 -3.11 -1.46
C TYR A 94 11.30 -1.83 -1.09
N LYS A 95 10.64 -0.70 -1.34
CA LYS A 95 11.16 0.62 -0.98
C LYS A 95 10.07 1.41 -0.28
N VAL A 96 10.45 2.14 0.75
CA VAL A 96 9.55 3.04 1.48
C VAL A 96 10.11 4.44 1.37
N ILE A 97 9.32 5.35 0.84
CA ILE A 97 9.68 6.76 0.74
C ILE A 97 8.77 7.52 1.69
N GLU A 98 9.36 8.21 2.66
CA GLU A 98 8.62 9.01 3.64
C GLU A 98 8.93 10.48 3.43
N GLY A 99 7.88 11.30 3.46
CA GLY A 99 7.95 12.74 3.25
C GLY A 99 6.53 13.28 3.27
N GLU A 100 6.27 14.36 2.55
CA GLU A 100 4.90 14.81 2.37
C GLU A 100 4.06 13.72 1.73
N ASP A 101 4.63 13.03 0.74
CA ASP A 101 4.04 11.83 0.18
C ASP A 101 4.67 10.60 0.81
N PHE A 102 3.83 9.66 1.22
CA PHE A 102 4.26 8.33 1.63
C PHE A 102 4.07 7.39 0.44
N ILE A 103 5.14 6.70 0.05
CA ILE A 103 5.11 5.78 -1.07
C ILE A 103 5.69 4.45 -0.61
N PHE A 104 4.91 3.38 -0.79
CA PHE A 104 5.37 2.02 -0.56
C PHE A 104 5.41 1.30 -1.90
N LYS A 105 6.60 0.85 -2.30
CA LYS A 105 6.81 0.15 -3.57
C LYS A 105 7.25 -1.27 -3.32
N ILE A 106 6.63 -2.22 -4.01
CA ILE A 106 6.99 -3.63 -3.93
C ILE A 106 7.43 -4.08 -5.32
N GLN A 107 8.62 -4.64 -5.43
CA GLN A 107 9.11 -5.21 -6.68
C GLN A 107 8.48 -6.59 -6.87
N PHE A 108 7.59 -6.70 -7.85
CA PHE A 108 6.87 -7.96 -8.08
C PHE A 108 7.53 -8.85 -9.14
N LYS A 109 8.42 -8.32 -9.95
CA LYS A 109 9.20 -9.10 -10.90
C LYS A 109 10.64 -9.17 -10.42
N GLN A 110 11.12 -10.39 -10.21
CA GLN A 110 12.52 -10.61 -9.91
C GLN A 110 13.28 -10.75 -11.21
N GLN A 111 14.44 -10.08 -11.28
CA GLN A 111 15.35 -10.32 -12.40
C GLN A 111 15.96 -11.70 -12.25
N VAL A 112 15.74 -12.53 -13.26
CA VAL A 112 16.32 -13.87 -13.32
C VAL A 112 17.47 -13.81 -14.31
N PHE A 113 18.63 -14.19 -13.85
CA PHE A 113 19.82 -14.25 -14.70
C PHE A 113 20.20 -15.68 -14.97
#